data_eb0d61ff0460f82938aeb4f19e1c7b46
#
_entry.id   eb0d61ff0460f82938aeb4f19e1c7b46
#
_cell.length_a   1.000
_cell.length_b   1.000
_cell.length_c   1.000
_cell.angle_alpha   90.00
_cell.angle_beta   90.00
_cell.angle_gamma   90.00
#
_symmetry.space_group_name_H-M   'P 1'
#
loop_
_entity.id
_entity.type
_entity.pdbx_description
1 polymer ?
#
loop_
_entity_poly.entity_id
_entity_poly.type
_entity_poly.pdbx_seq_one_letter_code
_entity_poly.pdbx_strand_id
1 'polypeptide(L)'
;FKLAMFSLSVLIIFNVSSGFKIDPKNSPTGQTGAPNETTCSTASGCHSGGTYSGTVALSGLPDKILPLTTYDISVNLTSTCVRTGFELTVLDKSNANCGTLTAGTNNNVKAAGTRVYVRQTNASNLSGGKASYSFKWKSPASIVGDSAFFYYVMLQANGNGSTSGDNVAKGKKGVSISAVSATDDNIDEKMVQIFPNPTADFVNLKSDF
;
A
#
# COMPACT_ATOMS: atom_id res chain seq x y z
N PHE A 1 -71.27 -6.39 -35.97
CA PHE A 1 -70.53 -5.73 -34.90
C PHE A 1 -69.38 -6.61 -34.56
N LYS A 2 -68.16 -6.19 -34.97
CA LYS A 2 -66.89 -6.87 -34.60
C LYS A 2 -66.29 -6.09 -33.42
N LEU A 3 -66.22 -6.71 -32.25
CA LEU A 3 -65.63 -6.16 -31.06
C LEU A 3 -64.09 -6.45 -31.16
N ALA A 4 -63.28 -5.42 -31.29
CA ALA A 4 -61.82 -5.53 -31.24
C ALA A 4 -61.40 -5.48 -29.78
N MET A 5 -60.85 -6.58 -29.27
CA MET A 5 -60.19 -6.63 -27.96
C MET A 5 -58.79 -6.07 -28.09
N PHE A 6 -58.55 -4.90 -27.50
CA PHE A 6 -57.19 -4.36 -27.31
C PHE A 6 -56.59 -5.04 -26.06
N SER A 7 -55.60 -5.91 -26.29
CA SER A 7 -54.77 -6.47 -25.22
C SER A 7 -53.73 -5.44 -24.81
N LEU A 8 -53.89 -4.86 -23.62
CA LEU A 8 -52.90 -3.95 -23.01
C LEU A 8 -51.82 -4.81 -22.31
N SER A 9 -50.70 -5.04 -22.99
CA SER A 9 -49.55 -5.70 -22.40
C SER A 9 -48.82 -4.72 -21.49
N VAL A 10 -48.96 -4.89 -20.16
CA VAL A 10 -48.20 -4.17 -19.17
C VAL A 10 -46.77 -4.77 -19.10
N LEU A 11 -45.79 -4.05 -19.65
CA LEU A 11 -44.39 -4.41 -19.54
C LEU A 11 -43.88 -4.01 -18.15
N ILE A 12 -43.83 -5.00 -17.23
CA ILE A 12 -43.23 -4.79 -15.90
C ILE A 12 -41.71 -4.81 -16.08
N ILE A 13 -41.08 -3.65 -16.07
CA ILE A 13 -39.63 -3.52 -16.05
C ILE A 13 -39.19 -3.78 -14.62
N PHE A 14 -38.66 -4.99 -14.35
CA PHE A 14 -37.94 -5.26 -13.12
C PHE A 14 -36.55 -4.51 -13.19
N ASN A 15 -36.50 -3.37 -12.52
CA ASN A 15 -35.19 -2.78 -12.19
C ASN A 15 -34.50 -3.68 -11.17
N VAL A 16 -33.65 -4.60 -11.62
CA VAL A 16 -32.72 -5.31 -10.77
C VAL A 16 -31.62 -4.32 -10.40
N SER A 17 -31.84 -3.52 -9.36
CA SER A 17 -30.76 -2.82 -8.68
C SER A 17 -29.84 -3.90 -8.07
N SER A 18 -28.78 -4.27 -8.78
CA SER A 18 -27.66 -4.98 -8.18
C SER A 18 -27.00 -4.03 -7.18
N GLY A 19 -27.56 -3.95 -5.98
CA GLY A 19 -26.98 -3.21 -4.88
C GLY A 19 -25.62 -3.82 -4.58
N PHE A 20 -24.56 -3.07 -4.86
CA PHE A 20 -23.24 -3.44 -4.39
C PHE A 20 -23.32 -3.58 -2.87
N LYS A 21 -23.10 -4.81 -2.39
CA LYS A 21 -23.11 -5.09 -0.96
C LYS A 21 -21.93 -4.33 -0.35
N ILE A 22 -22.23 -3.32 0.44
CA ILE A 22 -21.20 -2.58 1.19
C ILE A 22 -20.65 -3.52 2.25
N ASP A 23 -19.47 -4.07 2.00
CA ASP A 23 -18.77 -4.93 2.94
C ASP A 23 -17.40 -4.29 3.26
N PRO A 24 -17.30 -3.53 4.35
CA PRO A 24 -16.04 -2.89 4.75
C PRO A 24 -14.95 -3.90 5.11
N LYS A 25 -15.30 -5.19 5.28
CA LYS A 25 -14.35 -6.27 5.55
C LYS A 25 -13.74 -6.86 4.29
N ASN A 26 -14.41 -6.71 3.15
CA ASN A 26 -14.00 -7.26 1.85
C ASN A 26 -13.96 -6.19 0.77
N SER A 27 -13.35 -5.04 1.05
CA SER A 27 -13.16 -4.01 0.04
C SER A 27 -12.47 -4.59 -1.21
N PRO A 28 -12.85 -4.15 -2.43
CA PRO A 28 -12.15 -4.56 -3.64
C PRO A 28 -10.67 -4.20 -3.58
N THR A 29 -9.82 -4.99 -4.22
CA THR A 29 -8.41 -4.66 -4.43
C THR A 29 -8.20 -3.90 -5.74
N GLY A 30 -7.05 -3.20 -5.86
CA GLY A 30 -6.73 -2.45 -7.07
C GLY A 30 -7.34 -1.05 -7.10
N GLN A 31 -7.57 -0.46 -5.93
CA GLN A 31 -8.15 0.87 -5.80
C GLN A 31 -7.18 1.90 -5.21
N THR A 32 -5.87 1.66 -5.33
CA THR A 32 -4.82 2.50 -4.71
C THR A 32 -4.45 3.73 -5.51
N GLY A 33 -4.92 3.85 -6.76
CA GLY A 33 -4.48 4.88 -7.69
C GLY A 33 -3.06 4.66 -8.23
N ALA A 34 -2.53 3.45 -8.09
CA ALA A 34 -1.29 3.02 -8.73
C ALA A 34 -1.45 3.00 -10.28
N PRO A 35 -0.36 2.90 -11.05
CA PRO A 35 -0.46 2.75 -12.51
C PRO A 35 -1.42 1.62 -12.91
N ASN A 36 -2.35 1.91 -13.82
CA ASN A 36 -3.43 1.03 -14.28
C ASN A 36 -4.46 0.66 -13.21
N GLU A 37 -4.55 1.43 -12.12
CA GLU A 37 -5.59 1.31 -11.11
C GLU A 37 -6.42 2.58 -11.01
N THR A 38 -7.65 2.41 -10.55
CA THR A 38 -8.54 3.50 -10.16
C THR A 38 -8.42 3.78 -8.66
N THR A 39 -9.31 4.59 -8.12
CA THR A 39 -9.50 4.75 -6.68
C THR A 39 -10.93 4.41 -6.31
N CYS A 40 -11.23 4.25 -5.04
CA CYS A 40 -12.59 3.97 -4.56
C CYS A 40 -13.63 5.03 -4.99
N SER A 41 -13.21 6.23 -5.39
CA SER A 41 -14.12 7.28 -5.89
C SER A 41 -14.29 7.28 -7.41
N THR A 42 -13.32 6.75 -8.17
CA THR A 42 -13.33 6.76 -9.64
C THR A 42 -13.78 5.43 -10.23
N ALA A 43 -13.70 4.33 -9.47
CA ALA A 43 -14.19 3.03 -9.89
C ALA A 43 -15.71 2.98 -9.84
N SER A 44 -16.35 3.15 -10.98
CA SER A 44 -17.81 2.96 -11.15
C SER A 44 -18.69 3.76 -10.18
N GLY A 45 -18.20 4.90 -9.65
CA GLY A 45 -18.98 5.74 -8.73
C GLY A 45 -19.21 5.11 -7.36
N CYS A 46 -18.33 4.21 -6.90
CA CYS A 46 -18.53 3.51 -5.63
C CYS A 46 -18.65 4.47 -4.44
N HIS A 47 -17.70 5.43 -4.28
CA HIS A 47 -17.74 6.44 -3.23
C HIS A 47 -17.69 7.83 -3.86
N SER A 48 -18.75 8.62 -3.72
CA SER A 48 -18.86 9.92 -4.40
C SER A 48 -19.74 10.91 -3.66
N GLY A 49 -19.63 12.20 -4.05
CA GLY A 49 -20.47 13.29 -3.54
C GLY A 49 -20.03 13.84 -2.18
N GLY A 50 -18.96 13.31 -1.56
CA GLY A 50 -18.38 13.88 -0.35
C GLY A 50 -17.53 15.12 -0.65
N THR A 51 -17.52 16.04 0.31
CA THR A 51 -16.76 17.31 0.24
C THR A 51 -15.73 17.41 1.36
N TYR A 52 -15.37 16.28 1.98
CA TYR A 52 -14.36 16.27 3.04
C TYR A 52 -13.02 16.72 2.50
N SER A 53 -12.42 17.68 3.19
CA SER A 53 -11.02 18.03 3.00
C SER A 53 -10.18 17.22 4.00
N GLY A 54 -9.18 16.50 3.50
CA GLY A 54 -8.31 15.70 4.34
C GLY A 54 -6.95 15.46 3.69
N THR A 55 -5.97 15.20 4.53
CA THR A 55 -4.62 14.83 4.09
C THR A 55 -4.32 13.40 4.48
N VAL A 56 -3.75 12.66 3.55
CA VAL A 56 -3.23 11.31 3.80
C VAL A 56 -1.71 11.34 3.71
N ALA A 57 -1.06 10.70 4.67
CA ALA A 57 0.40 10.62 4.74
C ALA A 57 0.86 9.21 5.11
N LEU A 58 2.03 8.83 4.60
CA LEU A 58 2.73 7.60 4.98
C LEU A 58 3.87 7.97 5.93
N SER A 59 3.96 7.25 7.05
CA SER A 59 5.05 7.40 8.04
C SER A 59 5.75 6.06 8.29
N GLY A 60 6.94 6.12 8.93
CA GLY A 60 7.73 4.92 9.26
C GLY A 60 8.75 4.53 8.18
N LEU A 61 8.88 5.30 7.10
CA LEU A 61 9.86 5.06 6.04
C LEU A 61 10.82 6.23 5.90
N PRO A 62 12.14 6.00 5.97
CA PRO A 62 13.15 6.97 5.53
C PRO A 62 13.11 7.11 4.00
N ASP A 63 13.72 8.17 3.47
CA ASP A 63 13.80 8.37 2.02
C ASP A 63 14.78 7.39 1.36
N LYS A 64 15.79 6.93 2.12
CA LYS A 64 16.72 5.86 1.75
C LYS A 64 16.50 4.65 2.65
N ILE A 65 16.19 3.52 2.06
CA ILE A 65 15.95 2.25 2.76
C ILE A 65 17.14 1.30 2.59
N LEU A 66 17.31 0.42 3.56
CA LEU A 66 18.27 -0.68 3.48
C LEU A 66 17.63 -1.91 2.84
N PRO A 67 18.39 -2.75 2.11
CA PRO A 67 17.90 -4.04 1.61
C PRO A 67 17.51 -4.98 2.75
N LEU A 68 16.60 -5.90 2.47
CA LEU A 68 16.15 -6.98 3.37
C LEU A 68 15.69 -6.51 4.76
N THR A 69 15.41 -5.23 4.93
CA THR A 69 15.05 -4.59 6.19
C THR A 69 13.53 -4.45 6.32
N THR A 70 13.02 -4.73 7.51
CA THR A 70 11.59 -4.59 7.82
C THR A 70 11.32 -3.22 8.45
N TYR A 71 10.35 -2.51 7.90
CA TYR A 71 9.88 -1.20 8.36
C TYR A 71 8.48 -1.29 8.92
N ASP A 72 8.24 -0.66 10.07
CA ASP A 72 6.91 -0.43 10.61
C ASP A 72 6.31 0.82 9.98
N ILE A 73 5.23 0.64 9.22
CA ILE A 73 4.63 1.68 8.39
C ILE A 73 3.23 1.99 8.88
N SER A 74 2.85 3.26 8.81
CA SER A 74 1.48 3.68 9.07
C SER A 74 0.98 4.60 7.97
N VAL A 75 -0.24 4.34 7.47
CA VAL A 75 -1.02 5.26 6.65
C VAL A 75 -1.92 6.06 7.56
N ASN A 76 -1.79 7.38 7.53
CA ASN A 76 -2.44 8.30 8.45
C ASN A 76 -3.38 9.23 7.68
N LEU A 77 -4.61 9.39 8.15
CA LEU A 77 -5.58 10.36 7.67
C LEU A 77 -5.80 11.44 8.71
N THR A 78 -5.81 12.70 8.27
CA THR A 78 -6.37 13.83 9.02
C THR A 78 -7.52 14.40 8.20
N SER A 79 -8.74 14.41 8.74
CA SER A 79 -9.96 14.80 8.00
C SER A 79 -11.08 15.14 8.97
N THR A 80 -12.14 15.75 8.43
CA THR A 80 -13.42 15.99 9.11
C THR A 80 -14.44 14.88 8.91
N CYS A 81 -14.10 13.80 8.18
CA CYS A 81 -15.01 12.67 7.95
C CYS A 81 -15.24 11.85 9.23
N VAL A 82 -16.24 10.98 9.21
CA VAL A 82 -16.64 10.16 10.38
C VAL A 82 -15.86 8.86 10.43
N ARG A 83 -15.69 8.21 9.27
CA ARG A 83 -15.08 6.87 9.17
C ARG A 83 -14.11 6.81 8.00
N THR A 84 -13.19 5.84 8.08
CA THR A 84 -12.20 5.61 7.04
C THR A 84 -11.92 4.13 6.86
N GLY A 85 -11.49 3.78 5.67
CA GLY A 85 -10.80 2.55 5.32
C GLY A 85 -9.59 2.89 4.46
N PHE A 86 -8.73 1.92 4.16
CA PHE A 86 -7.53 2.16 3.36
C PHE A 86 -7.19 0.99 2.45
N GLU A 87 -6.42 1.28 1.43
CA GLU A 87 -5.70 0.29 0.63
C GLU A 87 -4.34 0.86 0.24
N LEU A 88 -3.33 -0.01 0.19
CA LEU A 88 -1.97 0.32 -0.23
C LEU A 88 -1.37 -0.82 -1.04
N THR A 89 -0.58 -0.49 -2.05
CA THR A 89 0.34 -1.39 -2.77
C THR A 89 1.72 -0.79 -2.90
N VAL A 90 2.74 -1.63 -3.07
CA VAL A 90 4.12 -1.20 -3.25
C VAL A 90 4.65 -1.76 -4.56
N LEU A 91 5.11 -0.89 -5.44
CA LEU A 91 5.58 -1.24 -6.77
C LEU A 91 7.00 -0.70 -6.99
N ASP A 92 7.76 -1.39 -7.83
CA ASP A 92 9.03 -0.88 -8.36
C ASP A 92 8.82 0.04 -9.60
N LYS A 93 9.90 0.46 -10.22
CA LYS A 93 9.87 1.33 -11.40
C LYS A 93 9.26 0.65 -12.64
N SER A 94 9.23 -0.67 -12.69
CA SER A 94 8.57 -1.45 -13.75
C SER A 94 7.08 -1.69 -13.49
N ASN A 95 6.54 -1.19 -12.38
CA ASN A 95 5.19 -1.44 -11.86
C ASN A 95 4.96 -2.89 -11.41
N ALA A 96 6.00 -3.64 -11.14
CA ALA A 96 5.91 -4.95 -10.51
C ALA A 96 5.82 -4.81 -8.98
N ASN A 97 5.27 -5.84 -8.32
CA ASN A 97 5.18 -5.89 -6.86
C ASN A 97 6.57 -5.81 -6.21
N CYS A 98 6.73 -4.95 -5.21
CA CYS A 98 8.01 -4.66 -4.59
C CYS A 98 7.98 -4.95 -3.09
N GLY A 99 8.82 -5.88 -2.66
CA GLY A 99 8.95 -6.30 -1.26
C GLY A 99 7.80 -7.14 -0.75
N THR A 100 7.75 -7.31 0.57
CA THR A 100 6.77 -8.16 1.25
C THR A 100 5.98 -7.36 2.28
N LEU A 101 4.67 -7.34 2.13
CA LEU A 101 3.74 -6.74 3.09
C LEU A 101 3.34 -7.77 4.15
N THR A 102 3.27 -7.34 5.41
CA THR A 102 2.76 -8.12 6.55
C THR A 102 1.69 -7.32 7.25
N ALA A 103 0.53 -7.93 7.43
CA ALA A 103 -0.61 -7.28 8.08
C ALA A 103 -0.32 -6.89 9.53
N GLY A 104 -0.95 -5.82 9.98
CA GLY A 104 -1.07 -5.41 11.37
C GLY A 104 -2.49 -5.57 11.90
N THR A 105 -2.84 -4.78 12.90
CA THR A 105 -4.19 -4.77 13.48
C THR A 105 -5.19 -4.12 12.52
N ASN A 106 -6.40 -4.69 12.39
CA ASN A 106 -7.50 -4.21 11.55
C ASN A 106 -7.18 -4.13 10.05
N ASN A 107 -6.21 -4.90 9.59
CA ASN A 107 -5.92 -5.02 8.17
C ASN A 107 -5.49 -6.43 7.79
N ASN A 108 -5.53 -6.72 6.50
CA ASN A 108 -5.04 -7.97 5.92
C ASN A 108 -4.23 -7.71 4.64
N VAL A 109 -3.45 -8.71 4.28
CA VAL A 109 -2.73 -8.72 3.00
C VAL A 109 -3.50 -9.59 2.01
N LYS A 110 -3.72 -9.09 0.80
CA LYS A 110 -4.44 -9.77 -0.27
C LYS A 110 -3.69 -9.67 -1.58
N ALA A 111 -3.44 -10.83 -2.19
CA ALA A 111 -2.96 -10.89 -3.57
C ALA A 111 -4.15 -10.76 -4.54
N ALA A 112 -3.95 -10.03 -5.63
CA ALA A 112 -4.87 -9.94 -6.75
C ALA A 112 -4.08 -9.77 -8.06
N GLY A 113 -4.17 -10.76 -8.94
CA GLY A 113 -3.30 -10.84 -10.11
C GLY A 113 -1.82 -10.91 -9.70
N THR A 114 -1.01 -10.03 -10.27
CA THR A 114 0.43 -9.95 -9.99
C THR A 114 0.78 -9.00 -8.85
N ARG A 115 -0.21 -8.35 -8.22
CA ARG A 115 0.00 -7.36 -7.17
C ARG A 115 -0.45 -7.86 -5.81
N VAL A 116 0.13 -7.27 -4.77
CA VAL A 116 -0.19 -7.53 -3.37
C VAL A 116 -0.59 -6.22 -2.71
N TYR A 117 -1.67 -6.29 -1.94
CA TYR A 117 -2.27 -5.14 -1.27
C TYR A 117 -2.34 -5.39 0.23
N VAL A 118 -2.16 -4.35 1.02
CA VAL A 118 -2.63 -4.29 2.40
C VAL A 118 -3.85 -3.38 2.45
N ARG A 119 -4.92 -3.86 3.09
CA ARG A 119 -6.21 -3.16 3.15
C ARG A 119 -6.90 -3.39 4.49
N GLN A 120 -7.84 -2.54 4.85
CA GLN A 120 -8.59 -2.71 6.10
C GLN A 120 -9.39 -4.01 6.11
N THR A 121 -9.54 -4.59 7.31
CA THR A 121 -10.56 -5.61 7.63
C THR A 121 -11.78 -5.01 8.31
N ASN A 122 -11.65 -3.82 8.88
CA ASN A 122 -12.73 -3.05 9.47
C ASN A 122 -12.51 -1.56 9.21
N ALA A 123 -13.60 -0.84 8.94
CA ALA A 123 -13.54 0.60 8.89
C ALA A 123 -13.28 1.16 10.30
N SER A 124 -12.42 2.18 10.39
CA SER A 124 -12.09 2.86 11.64
C SER A 124 -12.83 4.18 11.75
N ASN A 125 -13.36 4.51 12.93
CA ASN A 125 -13.84 5.85 13.22
C ASN A 125 -12.64 6.78 13.44
N LEU A 126 -12.77 8.03 13.02
CA LEU A 126 -11.77 9.05 13.36
C LEU A 126 -11.90 9.45 14.83
N SER A 127 -10.75 9.66 15.48
CA SER A 127 -10.64 10.22 16.82
C SER A 127 -9.86 11.53 16.75
N GLY A 128 -10.47 12.62 17.18
CA GLY A 128 -9.87 13.96 17.04
C GLY A 128 -9.54 14.33 15.59
N GLY A 129 -10.36 13.89 14.62
CA GLY A 129 -10.13 14.12 13.20
C GLY A 129 -8.98 13.30 12.59
N LYS A 130 -8.54 12.23 13.25
CA LYS A 130 -7.41 11.40 12.82
C LYS A 130 -7.74 9.91 12.85
N ALA A 131 -7.17 9.16 11.93
CA ALA A 131 -7.16 7.70 11.94
C ALA A 131 -5.86 7.18 11.33
N SER A 132 -5.45 5.96 11.72
CA SER A 132 -4.22 5.34 11.26
C SER A 132 -4.40 3.84 11.12
N TYR A 133 -3.72 3.25 10.12
CA TYR A 133 -3.55 1.80 9.96
C TYR A 133 -2.08 1.49 9.87
N SER A 134 -1.61 0.58 10.72
CA SER A 134 -0.21 0.18 10.80
C SER A 134 -0.02 -1.25 10.27
N PHE A 135 1.08 -1.47 9.57
CA PHE A 135 1.48 -2.75 8.99
C PHE A 135 3.01 -2.76 8.81
N LYS A 136 3.57 -3.89 8.37
CA LYS A 136 5.01 -3.98 8.10
C LYS A 136 5.25 -4.18 6.62
N TRP A 137 6.38 -3.65 6.17
CA TRP A 137 6.91 -3.91 4.84
C TRP A 137 8.39 -4.27 4.93
N LYS A 138 8.77 -5.40 4.32
CA LYS A 138 10.16 -5.81 4.19
C LYS A 138 10.66 -5.48 2.79
N SER A 139 11.72 -4.70 2.70
CA SER A 139 12.37 -4.39 1.44
C SER A 139 12.99 -5.64 0.81
N PRO A 140 13.02 -5.77 -0.52
CA PRO A 140 13.76 -6.84 -1.19
C PRO A 140 15.27 -6.60 -1.13
N ALA A 141 16.07 -7.57 -1.57
CA ALA A 141 17.52 -7.43 -1.66
C ALA A 141 17.95 -6.36 -2.69
N SER A 142 17.17 -6.24 -3.78
CA SER A 142 17.37 -5.23 -4.82
C SER A 142 16.01 -4.80 -5.37
N ILE A 143 15.94 -3.61 -5.97
CA ILE A 143 14.71 -3.05 -6.54
C ILE A 143 15.00 -2.59 -7.96
N VAL A 144 14.14 -2.96 -8.91
CA VAL A 144 14.27 -2.50 -10.31
C VAL A 144 14.15 -0.97 -10.35
N GLY A 145 15.22 -0.33 -10.87
CA GLY A 145 15.34 1.14 -10.92
C GLY A 145 15.54 1.78 -9.55
N ASP A 146 16.10 1.01 -8.58
CA ASP A 146 16.55 1.46 -7.26
C ASP A 146 15.52 2.22 -6.42
N SER A 147 14.24 2.06 -6.75
CA SER A 147 13.17 2.81 -6.08
C SER A 147 11.91 1.98 -5.89
N ALA A 148 11.33 2.03 -4.70
CA ALA A 148 10.00 1.53 -4.39
C ALA A 148 9.01 2.68 -4.27
N PHE A 149 7.83 2.49 -4.82
CA PHE A 149 6.73 3.46 -4.80
C PHE A 149 5.55 2.89 -4.05
N PHE A 150 5.17 3.55 -2.98
CA PHE A 150 3.98 3.26 -2.18
C PHE A 150 2.82 4.08 -2.72
N TYR A 151 1.77 3.42 -3.19
CA TYR A 151 0.52 4.03 -3.64
C TYR A 151 -0.55 3.70 -2.61
N TYR A 152 -1.21 4.70 -2.07
CA TYR A 152 -2.16 4.51 -0.99
C TYR A 152 -3.34 5.47 -1.07
N VAL A 153 -4.48 4.97 -0.61
CA VAL A 153 -5.72 5.71 -0.49
C VAL A 153 -6.30 5.54 0.91
N MET A 154 -7.00 6.56 1.39
CA MET A 154 -7.89 6.46 2.52
C MET A 154 -9.26 7.04 2.16
N LEU A 155 -10.30 6.26 2.44
CA LEU A 155 -11.68 6.67 2.26
C LEU A 155 -12.04 7.71 3.32
N GLN A 156 -12.73 8.78 2.90
CA GLN A 156 -13.32 9.77 3.78
C GLN A 156 -14.84 9.60 3.73
N ALA A 157 -15.39 8.84 4.69
CA ALA A 157 -16.78 8.43 4.71
C ALA A 157 -17.59 9.19 5.76
N ASN A 158 -18.86 9.49 5.41
CA ASN A 158 -19.82 10.14 6.31
C ASN A 158 -20.41 9.19 7.37
N GLY A 159 -20.19 7.88 7.22
CA GLY A 159 -20.67 6.87 8.18
C GLY A 159 -22.14 6.49 8.05
N ASN A 160 -22.83 6.92 7.00
CA ASN A 160 -24.28 6.65 6.79
C ASN A 160 -24.59 5.22 6.31
N GLY A 161 -23.57 4.38 6.10
CA GLY A 161 -23.72 3.02 5.58
C GLY A 161 -23.97 2.95 4.06
N SER A 162 -23.87 4.07 3.34
CA SER A 162 -23.96 4.17 1.89
C SER A 162 -22.62 4.60 1.32
N THR A 163 -22.46 4.52 0.00
CA THR A 163 -21.29 5.06 -0.72
C THR A 163 -21.47 6.51 -1.14
N SER A 164 -22.67 7.07 -0.95
CA SER A 164 -22.97 8.47 -1.26
C SER A 164 -22.53 9.41 -0.13
N GLY A 165 -22.02 10.57 -0.50
CA GLY A 165 -21.52 11.57 0.45
C GLY A 165 -20.11 11.27 0.95
N ASP A 166 -19.37 10.40 0.27
CA ASP A 166 -18.01 10.00 0.55
C ASP A 166 -17.04 10.56 -0.51
N ASN A 167 -15.77 10.70 -0.14
CA ASN A 167 -14.69 10.97 -1.08
C ASN A 167 -13.40 10.26 -0.64
N VAL A 168 -12.32 10.42 -1.39
CA VAL A 168 -11.06 9.68 -1.18
C VAL A 168 -9.89 10.64 -1.13
N ALA A 169 -9.04 10.50 -0.12
CA ALA A 169 -7.70 11.06 -0.10
C ALA A 169 -6.69 10.02 -0.61
N LYS A 170 -5.78 10.41 -1.49
CA LYS A 170 -4.76 9.55 -2.06
C LYS A 170 -3.37 10.14 -1.90
N GLY A 171 -2.36 9.28 -1.82
CA GLY A 171 -0.97 9.69 -1.75
C GLY A 171 -0.04 8.72 -2.47
N LYS A 172 1.16 9.21 -2.73
CA LYS A 172 2.28 8.43 -3.25
C LYS A 172 3.55 8.81 -2.49
N LYS A 173 4.33 7.82 -2.06
CA LYS A 173 5.69 8.04 -1.52
C LYS A 173 6.67 7.14 -2.27
N GLY A 174 7.75 7.73 -2.79
CA GLY A 174 8.90 7.02 -3.31
C GLY A 174 9.98 6.92 -2.25
N VAL A 175 10.71 5.81 -2.21
CA VAL A 175 11.92 5.61 -1.42
C VAL A 175 12.97 4.97 -2.30
N SER A 176 14.26 5.33 -2.12
CA SER A 176 15.36 4.69 -2.83
C SER A 176 16.03 3.64 -1.95
N ILE A 177 16.48 2.53 -2.57
CA ILE A 177 17.30 1.55 -1.85
C ILE A 177 18.75 2.09 -1.78
N SER A 178 19.33 2.08 -0.58
CA SER A 178 20.76 2.33 -0.44
C SER A 178 21.49 1.14 -1.07
N ALA A 179 22.41 1.40 -1.97
CA ALA A 179 23.43 0.40 -2.24
C ALA A 179 24.04 0.02 -0.89
N VAL A 180 24.05 -1.27 -0.55
CA VAL A 180 25.00 -1.75 0.43
C VAL A 180 26.33 -1.61 -0.31
N SER A 181 27.02 -0.48 -0.15
CA SER A 181 28.46 -0.54 -0.27
C SER A 181 28.85 -1.62 0.75
N ALA A 182 29.30 -2.80 0.28
CA ALA A 182 30.33 -3.44 1.03
C ALA A 182 31.25 -2.24 1.35
N THR A 183 31.33 -1.84 2.60
CA THR A 183 32.50 -1.15 3.04
C THR A 183 33.62 -2.04 2.51
N ASP A 184 34.30 -1.63 1.45
CA ASP A 184 35.71 -1.85 1.41
C ASP A 184 36.11 -1.36 2.81
N ASP A 185 36.14 -2.27 3.78
CA ASP A 185 37.18 -2.18 4.76
C ASP A 185 38.41 -2.12 3.87
N ASN A 186 38.85 -0.91 3.58
CA ASN A 186 40.21 -0.66 3.25
C ASN A 186 40.98 -1.18 4.48
N ILE A 187 41.10 -2.50 4.52
CA ILE A 187 42.12 -3.16 5.27
C ILE A 187 43.35 -2.57 4.57
N ASP A 188 43.88 -1.51 5.17
CA ASP A 188 45.13 -0.92 4.71
C ASP A 188 46.08 -2.10 4.65
N GLU A 189 46.40 -2.58 3.44
CA GLU A 189 47.29 -3.73 3.22
C GLU A 189 48.61 -3.58 3.99
N LYS A 190 48.87 -2.39 4.53
CA LYS A 190 49.94 -2.09 5.44
C LYS A 190 49.76 -2.57 6.87
N MET A 191 48.51 -2.93 7.29
CA MET A 191 48.21 -3.32 8.67
C MET A 191 48.40 -4.81 8.96
N VAL A 192 48.49 -5.66 7.94
CA VAL A 192 48.73 -7.10 8.13
C VAL A 192 49.96 -7.51 7.38
N GLN A 193 51.03 -7.84 8.12
CA GLN A 193 52.26 -8.43 7.58
C GLN A 193 52.34 -9.89 8.01
N ILE A 194 52.59 -10.77 7.05
CA ILE A 194 52.76 -12.21 7.27
C ILE A 194 54.21 -12.57 7.15
N PHE A 195 54.81 -13.05 8.24
CA PHE A 195 56.19 -13.46 8.32
C PHE A 195 56.36 -14.82 9.01
N PRO A 196 57.31 -15.65 8.65
CA PRO A 196 58.08 -15.64 7.42
C PRO A 196 57.23 -16.10 6.22
N ASN A 197 57.61 -15.69 5.00
CA ASN A 197 56.98 -16.16 3.77
C ASN A 197 58.08 -16.59 2.78
N PRO A 198 58.18 -17.89 2.38
CA PRO A 198 57.34 -19.02 2.78
C PRO A 198 57.61 -19.53 4.19
N THR A 199 56.61 -20.10 4.84
CA THR A 199 56.72 -20.76 6.15
C THR A 199 56.53 -22.27 6.03
N ALA A 200 57.27 -23.05 6.85
CA ALA A 200 57.13 -24.48 6.92
C ALA A 200 56.17 -24.91 8.07
N ASP A 201 56.09 -24.17 9.17
CA ASP A 201 55.40 -24.60 10.37
C ASP A 201 54.33 -23.61 10.88
N PHE A 202 54.53 -22.31 10.87
CA PHE A 202 53.58 -21.32 11.38
C PHE A 202 53.77 -19.95 10.77
N VAL A 203 52.72 -19.16 10.82
CA VAL A 203 52.66 -17.79 10.35
C VAL A 203 52.37 -16.86 11.53
N ASN A 204 53.21 -15.86 11.72
CA ASN A 204 52.95 -14.80 12.68
C ASN A 204 52.20 -13.66 12.04
N LEU A 205 51.03 -13.31 12.62
CA LEU A 205 50.26 -12.15 12.27
C LEU A 205 50.56 -11.02 13.26
N LYS A 206 50.98 -9.88 12.78
CA LYS A 206 51.08 -8.65 13.56
C LYS A 206 50.05 -7.67 13.08
N SER A 207 49.19 -7.20 13.96
CA SER A 207 48.24 -6.10 13.73
C SER A 207 48.55 -4.98 14.72
N ASP A 208 48.69 -3.78 14.26
CA ASP A 208 48.77 -2.58 15.07
C ASP A 208 47.36 -2.00 15.22
N PHE A 209 46.66 -2.41 16.30
CA PHE A 209 45.38 -1.82 16.73
C PHE A 209 45.62 -0.77 17.79
#